data_1fd6ec0caa329a011e5c74eb53b46ace
#
_entry.id   1fd6ec0caa329a011e5c74eb53b46ace
#
_cell.length_a   1.000
_cell.length_b   1.000
_cell.length_c   1.000
_cell.angle_alpha   90.00
_cell.angle_beta   90.00
_cell.angle_gamma   90.00
#
_symmetry.space_group_name_H-M   'P 1'
#
loop_
_entity.id
_entity.type
_entity.pdbx_description
1 polymer ?
#
loop_
_entity_poly.entity_id
_entity_poly.type
_entity_poly.pdbx_seq_one_letter_code
_entity_poly.pdbx_strand_id
1 'polypeptide(L)'
;MAVAAALLMACTAAGQELLWSVDYSTVLNNREGGDGETPDQTFFFARVSPEIGVGLMNGRHQLKGGVSWYQPINDDWDGYKLHPTLYYTYTRRHWRMAAGAMPRTLLRERLPLYLWSDSMAYCQPNVRGALVQYTAGSSYWQMALDWRQMQSATRREAFNAIFSGRWHPGRRAAWLGGYLQYNHLAKRKDAPADEGVNDDVTVNPLVGIDLSRHTALDSLAFSAGAVVQMQRARSEGKWHTPCAFVASATAQWRWLGITEQVKAGKDLYPLYDRFGSELNMGDPYYRHKFYSRTDIWARIVGTRFADVRTTLSFHTTGDGTFGFWQQVAVRFYIDNAVWSHRRNPKWLQRHKLGNTY
;
A
#
# COMPACT_ATOMS: atom_id res chain seq x y z
N MET A 1 36.03 5.18 -5.20
CA MET A 1 36.00 3.95 -5.98
C MET A 1 36.66 2.75 -5.29
N ALA A 2 37.83 2.87 -4.66
CA ALA A 2 38.52 1.74 -4.00
C ALA A 2 37.73 1.08 -2.84
N VAL A 3 36.99 1.85 -2.03
CA VAL A 3 36.18 1.33 -0.90
C VAL A 3 34.98 0.52 -1.41
N ALA A 4 34.34 0.91 -2.51
CA ALA A 4 33.25 0.15 -3.14
C ALA A 4 33.75 -1.17 -3.76
N ALA A 5 34.96 -1.16 -4.36
CA ALA A 5 35.60 -2.36 -4.88
C ALA A 5 36.07 -3.32 -3.77
N ALA A 6 36.56 -2.79 -2.63
CA ALA A 6 36.95 -3.58 -1.46
C ALA A 6 35.73 -4.24 -0.78
N LEU A 7 34.59 -3.54 -0.68
CA LEU A 7 33.32 -4.10 -0.23
C LEU A 7 32.79 -5.20 -1.17
N LEU A 8 32.95 -5.04 -2.47
CA LEU A 8 32.58 -6.05 -3.47
C LEU A 8 33.45 -7.31 -3.38
N MET A 9 34.75 -7.18 -3.06
CA MET A 9 35.66 -8.33 -2.94
C MET A 9 35.55 -9.03 -1.57
N ALA A 10 35.17 -8.34 -0.50
CA ALA A 10 34.94 -8.96 0.81
C ALA A 10 33.66 -9.83 0.87
N CYS A 11 32.76 -9.71 -0.11
CA CYS A 11 31.50 -10.47 -0.15
C CYS A 11 31.64 -11.91 -0.68
N THR A 12 32.84 -12.36 -1.07
CA THR A 12 33.06 -13.74 -1.59
C THR A 12 33.44 -14.74 -0.50
N ALA A 13 33.57 -14.32 0.75
CA ALA A 13 33.78 -15.24 1.87
C ALA A 13 32.49 -16.03 2.16
N ALA A 14 32.59 -17.33 2.32
CA ALA A 14 31.55 -18.33 2.44
C ALA A 14 30.23 -17.84 3.11
N GLY A 15 29.16 -17.81 2.31
CA GLY A 15 27.81 -17.55 2.82
C GLY A 15 27.32 -16.10 2.78
N GLN A 16 28.07 -15.18 2.18
CA GLN A 16 27.67 -13.80 1.96
C GLN A 16 27.14 -13.58 0.52
N GLU A 17 26.09 -12.81 0.36
CA GLU A 17 25.49 -12.46 -0.93
C GLU A 17 25.35 -10.95 -1.04
N LEU A 18 25.87 -10.36 -2.14
CA LEU A 18 25.56 -8.97 -2.47
C LEU A 18 24.11 -8.90 -2.96
N LEU A 19 23.33 -8.03 -2.36
CA LEU A 19 21.95 -7.77 -2.71
C LEU A 19 21.83 -6.41 -3.39
N TRP A 20 21.09 -6.34 -4.47
CA TRP A 20 20.75 -5.10 -5.12
C TRP A 20 19.35 -5.17 -5.73
N SER A 21 18.71 -4.03 -5.87
CA SER A 21 17.43 -3.91 -6.55
C SER A 21 17.25 -2.51 -7.12
N VAL A 22 16.50 -2.41 -8.21
CA VAL A 22 15.99 -1.16 -8.76
C VAL A 22 14.50 -1.34 -9.00
N ASP A 23 13.70 -0.47 -8.37
CA ASP A 23 12.24 -0.37 -8.59
C ASP A 23 11.96 1.01 -9.18
N TYR A 24 11.59 1.05 -10.45
CA TYR A 24 11.17 2.25 -11.15
C TYR A 24 9.67 2.20 -11.37
N SER A 25 9.00 3.32 -11.17
CA SER A 25 7.60 3.48 -11.53
C SER A 25 7.32 4.90 -12.01
N THR A 26 6.46 5.03 -13.00
CA THR A 26 5.91 6.32 -13.40
C THR A 26 4.40 6.21 -13.55
N VAL A 27 3.70 7.27 -13.17
CA VAL A 27 2.24 7.34 -13.20
C VAL A 27 1.84 8.67 -13.77
N LEU A 28 1.07 8.62 -14.85
CA LEU A 28 0.26 9.71 -15.35
C LEU A 28 -1.18 9.44 -14.92
N ASN A 29 -1.81 10.39 -14.24
CA ASN A 29 -3.19 10.26 -13.78
C ASN A 29 -3.92 11.58 -14.03
N ASN A 30 -4.91 11.54 -14.92
CA ASN A 30 -5.85 12.63 -15.18
C ASN A 30 -7.14 12.36 -14.41
N ARG A 31 -7.55 13.29 -13.57
CA ARG A 31 -8.74 13.22 -12.72
C ARG A 31 -9.73 14.28 -13.11
N GLU A 32 -10.97 13.88 -13.37
CA GLU A 32 -12.05 14.75 -13.84
C GLU A 32 -13.35 14.43 -13.07
N GLY A 33 -14.18 15.46 -12.86
CA GLY A 33 -15.52 15.35 -12.30
C GLY A 33 -15.56 15.07 -10.80
N GLY A 34 -14.50 15.36 -10.08
CA GLY A 34 -14.41 15.09 -8.65
C GLY A 34 -15.00 16.18 -7.77
N ASP A 35 -16.27 16.52 -7.93
CA ASP A 35 -16.96 17.61 -7.19
C ASP A 35 -16.69 17.58 -5.67
N GLY A 36 -15.58 18.18 -5.25
CA GLY A 36 -15.22 18.44 -3.87
C GLY A 36 -14.40 17.35 -3.15
N GLU A 37 -14.40 16.09 -3.56
CA GLU A 37 -13.65 15.02 -2.86
C GLU A 37 -12.20 14.93 -3.33
N THR A 38 -11.97 15.11 -4.61
CA THR A 38 -10.62 15.22 -5.19
C THR A 38 -10.61 16.34 -6.21
N PRO A 39 -9.57 17.20 -6.20
CA PRO A 39 -9.48 18.26 -7.20
C PRO A 39 -9.35 17.67 -8.62
N ASP A 40 -9.97 18.34 -9.60
CA ASP A 40 -9.70 18.08 -11.00
C ASP A 40 -8.27 18.49 -11.31
N GLN A 41 -7.44 17.49 -11.59
CA GLN A 41 -6.03 17.74 -11.87
C GLN A 41 -5.40 16.57 -12.62
N THR A 42 -4.44 16.89 -13.45
CA THR A 42 -3.52 15.91 -14.01
C THR A 42 -2.22 15.95 -13.21
N PHE A 43 -1.77 14.81 -12.73
CA PHE A 43 -0.44 14.71 -12.18
C PHE A 43 0.37 13.63 -12.88
N PHE A 44 1.65 13.94 -13.03
CA PHE A 44 2.61 13.06 -13.65
C PHE A 44 3.88 13.02 -12.83
N PHE A 45 4.31 11.84 -12.41
CA PHE A 45 5.53 11.67 -11.64
C PHE A 45 6.28 10.41 -12.04
N ALA A 46 7.58 10.42 -11.77
CA ALA A 46 8.43 9.23 -11.78
C ALA A 46 9.00 8.98 -10.38
N ARG A 47 9.22 7.72 -10.06
CA ARG A 47 9.90 7.28 -8.85
C ARG A 47 10.92 6.22 -9.20
N VAL A 48 12.15 6.39 -8.73
CA VAL A 48 13.19 5.38 -8.80
C VAL A 48 13.69 5.05 -7.39
N SER A 49 13.82 3.76 -7.11
CA SER A 49 14.18 3.26 -5.78
C SER A 49 15.29 2.22 -5.89
N PRO A 50 16.56 2.64 -6.07
CA PRO A 50 17.70 1.76 -5.99
C PRO A 50 17.98 1.37 -4.54
N GLU A 51 18.32 0.11 -4.32
CA GLU A 51 18.79 -0.42 -3.03
C GLU A 51 20.01 -1.31 -3.24
N ILE A 52 20.93 -1.28 -2.27
CA ILE A 52 22.06 -2.17 -2.15
C ILE A 52 22.13 -2.77 -0.75
N GLY A 53 22.70 -3.93 -0.59
CA GLY A 53 22.78 -4.55 0.72
C GLY A 53 23.56 -5.85 0.73
N VAL A 54 23.59 -6.47 1.88
CA VAL A 54 24.27 -7.74 2.12
C VAL A 54 23.29 -8.78 2.67
N GLY A 55 23.41 -10.00 2.18
CA GLY A 55 22.72 -11.19 2.69
C GLY A 55 23.69 -12.14 3.38
N LEU A 56 23.31 -12.66 4.54
CA LEU A 56 24.07 -13.63 5.30
C LEU A 56 23.25 -14.90 5.52
N MET A 57 23.95 -16.02 5.75
CA MET A 57 23.33 -17.33 6.05
C MET A 57 22.29 -17.74 4.98
N ASN A 58 22.70 -17.70 3.70
CA ASN A 58 21.85 -18.00 2.54
C ASN A 58 20.62 -17.07 2.47
N GLY A 59 20.82 -15.78 2.73
CA GLY A 59 19.78 -14.75 2.66
C GLY A 59 18.77 -14.76 3.81
N ARG A 60 19.04 -15.48 4.89
CA ARG A 60 18.19 -15.44 6.10
C ARG A 60 18.23 -14.05 6.76
N HIS A 61 19.40 -13.47 6.84
CA HIS A 61 19.65 -12.15 7.36
C HIS A 61 20.00 -11.23 6.20
N GLN A 62 19.32 -10.11 6.06
CA GLN A 62 19.60 -9.14 5.02
C GLN A 62 19.59 -7.74 5.62
N LEU A 63 20.62 -6.97 5.32
CA LEU A 63 20.65 -5.53 5.59
C LEU A 63 20.67 -4.83 4.23
N LYS A 64 19.73 -3.93 4.00
CA LYS A 64 19.61 -3.16 2.77
C LYS A 64 19.45 -1.68 3.07
N GLY A 65 20.04 -0.86 2.22
CA GLY A 65 19.87 0.59 2.23
C GLY A 65 19.72 1.12 0.82
N GLY A 66 19.10 2.29 0.71
CA GLY A 66 18.84 2.93 -0.57
C GLY A 66 18.06 4.22 -0.40
N VAL A 67 17.45 4.65 -1.49
CA VAL A 67 16.62 5.84 -1.53
C VAL A 67 15.50 5.67 -2.54
N SER A 68 14.30 6.11 -2.21
CA SER A 68 13.23 6.33 -3.19
C SER A 68 13.22 7.81 -3.57
N TRP A 69 13.59 8.10 -4.79
CA TRP A 69 13.51 9.43 -5.38
C TRP A 69 12.17 9.55 -6.11
N TYR A 70 11.32 10.44 -5.64
CA TYR A 70 10.07 10.83 -6.27
C TYR A 70 10.27 12.17 -6.97
N GLN A 71 9.96 12.24 -8.27
CA GLN A 71 10.07 13.41 -9.11
C GLN A 71 8.73 13.69 -9.78
N PRO A 72 8.06 14.83 -9.48
CA PRO A 72 7.00 15.34 -10.34
C PRO A 72 7.57 15.69 -11.73
N ILE A 73 6.85 15.33 -12.79
CA ILE A 73 7.30 15.59 -14.16
C ILE A 73 6.61 16.84 -14.74
N ASN A 74 5.45 17.18 -14.20
CA ASN A 74 4.65 18.35 -14.59
C ASN A 74 4.86 19.57 -13.67
N ASP A 75 5.92 19.59 -12.89
CA ASP A 75 6.29 20.61 -11.93
C ASP A 75 7.79 20.91 -12.03
N ASP A 76 8.26 21.93 -11.34
CA ASP A 76 9.69 22.25 -11.29
C ASP A 76 10.52 21.09 -10.73
N TRP A 77 11.78 20.98 -11.18
CA TRP A 77 12.70 19.96 -10.69
C TRP A 77 12.88 20.00 -9.18
N ASP A 78 12.67 21.15 -8.55
CA ASP A 78 12.77 21.36 -7.11
C ASP A 78 11.67 20.65 -6.30
N GLY A 79 10.59 20.22 -6.93
CA GLY A 79 9.50 19.46 -6.31
C GLY A 79 9.82 18.01 -5.95
N TYR A 80 11.06 17.58 -6.12
CA TYR A 80 11.46 16.21 -5.80
C TYR A 80 11.39 15.90 -4.29
N LYS A 81 11.16 14.64 -3.99
CA LYS A 81 11.18 14.12 -2.61
C LYS A 81 12.09 12.90 -2.52
N LEU A 82 12.95 12.88 -1.50
CA LEU A 82 13.82 11.74 -1.19
C LEU A 82 13.30 11.02 0.06
N HIS A 83 13.09 9.72 -0.08
CA HIS A 83 12.68 8.85 1.02
C HIS A 83 13.77 7.79 1.23
N PRO A 84 14.71 8.00 2.16
CA PRO A 84 15.77 7.03 2.41
C PRO A 84 15.19 5.70 2.93
N THR A 85 15.84 4.61 2.57
CA THR A 85 15.59 3.27 3.12
C THR A 85 16.86 2.77 3.81
N LEU A 86 16.68 2.19 4.98
CA LEU A 86 17.69 1.41 5.69
C LEU A 86 16.95 0.45 6.60
N TYR A 87 17.06 -0.82 6.31
CA TYR A 87 16.30 -1.81 7.05
C TYR A 87 16.99 -3.18 7.06
N TYR A 88 16.75 -3.87 8.15
CA TYR A 88 17.13 -5.26 8.33
C TYR A 88 15.94 -6.17 8.11
N THR A 89 16.15 -7.32 7.46
CA THR A 89 15.15 -8.40 7.36
C THR A 89 15.72 -9.72 7.86
N TYR A 90 14.88 -10.45 8.57
CA TYR A 90 15.12 -11.84 8.98
C TYR A 90 14.03 -12.72 8.39
N THR A 91 14.43 -13.82 7.72
CA THR A 91 13.50 -14.78 7.11
C THR A 91 13.87 -16.18 7.52
N ARG A 92 12.95 -16.89 8.16
CA ARG A 92 13.15 -18.30 8.55
C ARG A 92 11.84 -19.07 8.45
N ARG A 93 11.81 -20.14 7.66
CA ARG A 93 10.63 -20.99 7.44
C ARG A 93 9.41 -20.13 7.04
N HIS A 94 8.44 -20.00 7.91
CA HIS A 94 7.17 -19.29 7.72
C HIS A 94 7.24 -17.80 8.11
N TRP A 95 8.29 -17.40 8.81
CA TRP A 95 8.43 -16.07 9.40
C TRP A 95 9.28 -15.16 8.55
N ARG A 96 8.84 -13.92 8.44
CA ARG A 96 9.60 -12.79 7.94
C ARG A 96 9.43 -11.63 8.89
N MET A 97 10.52 -11.05 9.35
CA MET A 97 10.55 -9.87 10.19
C MET A 97 11.39 -8.82 9.50
N ALA A 98 11.03 -7.54 9.65
CA ALA A 98 11.83 -6.43 9.18
C ALA A 98 11.74 -5.26 10.14
N ALA A 99 12.82 -4.48 10.24
CA ALA A 99 12.87 -3.28 11.07
C ALA A 99 13.72 -2.20 10.39
N GLY A 100 13.29 -0.94 10.52
CA GLY A 100 13.92 0.24 9.92
C GLY A 100 12.99 0.96 8.93
N ALA A 101 13.57 1.77 8.05
CA ALA A 101 12.85 2.42 6.96
C ALA A 101 12.85 1.50 5.73
N MET A 102 11.74 0.84 5.47
CA MET A 102 11.61 -0.22 4.46
C MET A 102 10.57 0.11 3.40
N PRO A 103 10.71 -0.36 2.15
CA PRO A 103 9.68 -0.18 1.14
C PRO A 103 8.34 -0.79 1.57
N ARG A 104 7.24 -0.07 1.38
CA ARG A 104 5.87 -0.57 1.65
C ARG A 104 5.52 -1.80 0.80
N THR A 105 6.24 -2.01 -0.30
CA THR A 105 6.15 -3.23 -1.11
C THR A 105 6.58 -4.51 -0.37
N LEU A 106 7.16 -4.42 0.82
CA LEU A 106 7.39 -5.58 1.69
C LEU A 106 6.09 -6.11 2.32
N LEU A 107 5.05 -5.30 2.46
CA LEU A 107 3.74 -5.78 2.89
C LEU A 107 3.24 -6.88 1.96
N ARG A 108 2.55 -7.85 2.51
CA ARG A 108 2.06 -9.03 1.78
C ARG A 108 1.09 -8.65 0.66
N GLU A 109 0.25 -7.66 0.92
CA GLU A 109 -0.72 -7.12 -0.03
C GLU A 109 -0.85 -5.60 0.12
N ARG A 110 -1.45 -4.98 -0.89
CA ARG A 110 -1.85 -3.59 -0.81
C ARG A 110 -3.03 -3.46 0.15
N LEU A 111 -3.03 -2.38 0.92
CA LEU A 111 -4.16 -2.04 1.79
C LEU A 111 -5.36 -1.59 0.94
N PRO A 112 -6.59 -1.89 1.37
CA PRO A 112 -7.80 -1.36 0.76
C PRO A 112 -7.80 0.17 0.74
N LEU A 113 -8.48 0.77 -0.24
CA LEU A 113 -8.50 2.23 -0.43
C LEU A 113 -9.11 2.98 0.77
N TYR A 114 -10.01 2.37 1.51
CA TYR A 114 -10.54 2.95 2.75
C TYR A 114 -9.56 2.87 3.94
N LEU A 115 -8.40 2.27 3.82
CA LEU A 115 -7.33 2.30 4.81
C LEU A 115 -6.11 3.07 4.33
N TRP A 116 -5.88 3.09 3.01
CA TRP A 116 -4.71 3.70 2.40
C TRP A 116 -5.01 4.10 0.96
N SER A 117 -5.18 5.40 0.71
CA SER A 117 -5.52 5.94 -0.61
C SER A 117 -4.39 5.79 -1.63
N ASP A 118 -4.71 5.95 -2.90
CA ASP A 118 -3.73 5.99 -3.99
C ASP A 118 -2.71 7.11 -3.80
N SER A 119 -3.17 8.30 -3.40
CA SER A 119 -2.28 9.44 -3.12
C SER A 119 -1.28 9.13 -2.01
N MET A 120 -1.73 8.47 -0.93
CA MET A 120 -0.83 8.04 0.14
C MET A 120 0.16 6.97 -0.35
N ALA A 121 -0.25 6.05 -1.21
CA ALA A 121 0.64 5.04 -1.78
C ALA A 121 1.74 5.64 -2.67
N TYR A 122 1.45 6.75 -3.34
CA TYR A 122 2.44 7.48 -4.14
C TYR A 122 3.39 8.31 -3.28
N CYS A 123 2.85 9.08 -2.33
CA CYS A 123 3.62 10.04 -1.53
C CYS A 123 4.37 9.42 -0.36
N GLN A 124 3.92 8.26 0.15
CA GLN A 124 4.54 7.56 1.29
C GLN A 124 4.91 6.11 0.92
N PRO A 125 5.98 5.93 0.12
CA PRO A 125 6.35 4.61 -0.40
C PRO A 125 6.94 3.67 0.66
N ASN A 126 7.34 4.20 1.81
CA ASN A 126 8.04 3.46 2.85
C ASN A 126 7.21 3.30 4.12
N VAL A 127 7.47 2.19 4.83
CA VAL A 127 7.09 1.96 6.22
C VAL A 127 8.33 2.27 7.08
N ARG A 128 8.18 3.08 8.11
CA ARG A 128 9.26 3.45 9.05
C ARG A 128 8.98 2.84 10.41
N GLY A 129 9.56 1.68 10.69
CA GLY A 129 9.31 0.98 11.94
C GLY A 129 9.55 -0.51 11.84
N ALA A 130 8.53 -1.34 12.05
CA ALA A 130 8.67 -2.78 12.11
C ALA A 130 7.59 -3.51 11.30
N LEU A 131 7.93 -4.71 10.83
CA LEU A 131 7.05 -5.62 10.12
C LEU A 131 7.29 -7.04 10.61
N VAL A 132 6.23 -7.76 10.93
CA VAL A 132 6.25 -9.18 11.21
C VAL A 132 5.23 -9.86 10.32
N GLN A 133 5.64 -10.94 9.65
CA GLN A 133 4.78 -11.72 8.76
C GLN A 133 4.94 -13.21 9.07
N TYR A 134 3.83 -13.92 9.08
CA TYR A 134 3.77 -15.37 9.09
C TYR A 134 2.99 -15.86 7.88
N THR A 135 3.53 -16.86 7.17
CA THR A 135 2.89 -17.44 5.98
C THR A 135 2.92 -18.94 6.04
N ALA A 136 1.77 -19.58 5.90
CA ALA A 136 1.61 -21.03 5.85
C ALA A 136 0.71 -21.40 4.68
N GLY A 137 1.31 -21.89 3.60
CA GLY A 137 0.62 -22.14 2.34
C GLY A 137 0.04 -20.84 1.75
N SER A 138 -1.27 -20.82 1.53
CA SER A 138 -2.00 -19.62 1.08
C SER A 138 -2.45 -18.71 2.22
N SER A 139 -2.42 -19.22 3.47
CA SER A 139 -2.78 -18.44 4.66
C SER A 139 -1.61 -17.58 5.12
N TYR A 140 -1.91 -16.39 5.63
CA TYR A 140 -0.91 -15.50 6.22
C TYR A 140 -1.55 -14.56 7.22
N TRP A 141 -0.73 -14.01 8.09
CA TRP A 141 -1.01 -12.78 8.83
C TRP A 141 0.24 -11.91 8.86
N GLN A 142 0.03 -10.61 9.02
CA GLN A 142 1.11 -9.65 9.19
C GLN A 142 0.70 -8.54 10.15
N MET A 143 1.70 -7.97 10.80
CA MET A 143 1.59 -6.76 11.60
C MET A 143 2.68 -5.79 11.16
N ALA A 144 2.31 -4.56 10.89
CA ALA A 144 3.24 -3.49 10.56
C ALA A 144 3.00 -2.29 11.48
N LEU A 145 4.08 -1.69 11.97
CA LEU A 145 4.09 -0.41 12.65
C LEU A 145 4.82 0.59 11.76
N ASP A 146 4.17 1.69 11.44
CA ASP A 146 4.71 2.77 10.62
C ASP A 146 4.71 4.08 11.42
N TRP A 147 5.89 4.49 11.86
CA TRP A 147 6.11 5.78 12.54
C TRP A 147 6.18 6.88 11.49
N ARG A 148 5.03 7.45 11.18
CA ARG A 148 4.86 8.36 10.06
C ARG A 148 5.55 9.71 10.29
N GLN A 149 5.52 10.21 11.53
CA GLN A 149 5.97 11.55 11.86
C GLN A 149 6.45 11.65 13.31
N MET A 150 7.61 12.29 13.50
CA MET A 150 8.13 12.65 14.81
C MET A 150 7.51 13.97 15.29
N GLN A 151 7.24 14.06 16.59
CA GLN A 151 6.78 15.29 17.23
C GLN A 151 7.83 16.41 17.14
N SER A 152 7.37 17.60 16.80
CA SER A 152 8.18 18.83 16.85
C SER A 152 7.30 20.03 17.25
N ALA A 153 7.87 21.24 17.31
CA ALA A 153 7.09 22.46 17.53
C ALA A 153 6.03 22.73 16.45
N THR A 154 6.31 22.28 15.21
CA THR A 154 5.43 22.52 14.04
C THR A 154 4.69 21.27 13.55
N ARG A 155 5.08 20.08 14.01
CA ARG A 155 4.52 18.79 13.55
C ARG A 155 4.01 17.97 14.70
N ARG A 156 2.87 17.33 14.49
CA ARG A 156 2.30 16.33 15.38
C ARG A 156 3.11 15.04 15.30
N GLU A 157 3.13 14.24 16.34
CA GLU A 157 3.56 12.84 16.24
C GLU A 157 2.43 12.03 15.62
N ALA A 158 2.79 11.15 14.69
CA ALA A 158 1.82 10.29 14.06
C ALA A 158 2.40 8.88 13.80
N PHE A 159 1.67 7.85 14.18
CA PHE A 159 1.98 6.48 13.80
C PHE A 159 0.73 5.72 13.36
N ASN A 160 0.97 4.68 12.58
CA ASN A 160 -0.03 3.76 12.09
C ASN A 160 0.39 2.32 12.43
N ALA A 161 -0.47 1.58 13.07
CA ALA A 161 -0.29 0.15 13.29
C ALA A 161 -1.36 -0.61 12.51
N ILE A 162 -0.94 -1.58 11.69
CA ILE A 162 -1.83 -2.38 10.86
C ILE A 162 -1.59 -3.86 11.15
N PHE A 163 -2.67 -4.57 11.45
CA PHE A 163 -2.72 -6.03 11.40
C PHE A 163 -3.61 -6.44 10.23
N SER A 164 -3.16 -7.40 9.44
CA SER A 164 -3.98 -8.00 8.38
C SER A 164 -3.68 -9.47 8.22
N GLY A 165 -4.65 -10.21 7.69
CA GLY A 165 -4.45 -11.62 7.43
C GLY A 165 -5.57 -12.25 6.63
N ARG A 166 -5.24 -13.43 6.05
CA ARG A 166 -6.18 -14.32 5.39
C ARG A 166 -5.91 -15.74 5.80
N TRP A 167 -6.95 -16.42 6.23
CA TRP A 167 -6.95 -17.83 6.52
C TRP A 167 -7.76 -18.59 5.49
N HIS A 168 -7.13 -19.57 4.85
CA HIS A 168 -7.76 -20.47 3.89
C HIS A 168 -8.00 -21.81 4.56
N PRO A 169 -9.24 -22.20 4.85
CA PRO A 169 -9.56 -23.49 5.44
C PRO A 169 -9.29 -24.62 4.43
N GLY A 170 -8.16 -25.31 4.62
CA GLY A 170 -7.74 -26.38 3.72
C GLY A 170 -7.29 -25.85 2.33
N ARG A 171 -7.66 -26.57 1.27
CA ARG A 171 -7.35 -26.20 -0.13
C ARG A 171 -8.53 -25.51 -0.84
N ARG A 172 -9.45 -24.93 -0.10
CA ARG A 172 -10.67 -24.30 -0.63
C ARG A 172 -10.36 -22.95 -1.25
N ALA A 173 -11.18 -22.55 -2.21
CA ALA A 173 -11.14 -21.22 -2.82
C ALA A 173 -11.54 -20.12 -1.81
N ALA A 174 -12.34 -20.44 -0.81
CA ALA A 174 -12.84 -19.50 0.20
C ALA A 174 -11.76 -19.17 1.25
N TRP A 175 -11.82 -17.95 1.79
CA TRP A 175 -10.96 -17.49 2.87
C TRP A 175 -11.73 -16.58 3.84
N LEU A 176 -11.23 -16.50 5.06
CA LEU A 176 -11.64 -15.56 6.09
C LEU A 176 -10.44 -14.69 6.44
N GLY A 177 -10.67 -13.42 6.72
CA GLY A 177 -9.58 -12.52 7.05
C GLY A 177 -10.05 -11.11 7.34
N GLY A 178 -9.17 -10.14 7.11
CA GLY A 178 -9.49 -8.74 7.29
C GLY A 178 -8.33 -7.89 7.75
N TYR A 179 -8.69 -6.70 8.26
CA TYR A 179 -7.77 -5.66 8.67
C TYR A 179 -8.16 -5.10 10.03
N LEU A 180 -7.15 -4.78 10.83
CA LEU A 180 -7.26 -3.93 12.00
C LEU A 180 -6.22 -2.83 11.83
N GLN A 181 -6.66 -1.57 11.82
CA GLN A 181 -5.78 -0.42 11.72
C GLN A 181 -5.97 0.48 12.95
N TYR A 182 -4.87 0.97 13.49
CA TYR A 182 -4.87 2.00 14.51
C TYR A 182 -4.00 3.17 14.04
N ASN A 183 -4.61 4.33 13.92
CA ASN A 183 -3.94 5.58 13.64
C ASN A 183 -3.93 6.45 14.89
N HIS A 184 -2.76 6.89 15.26
CA HIS A 184 -2.54 7.81 16.37
C HIS A 184 -1.98 9.13 15.84
N LEU A 185 -2.62 10.22 16.25
CA LEU A 185 -2.20 11.57 15.94
C LEU A 185 -2.08 12.35 17.26
N ALA A 186 -0.86 12.47 17.79
CA ALA A 186 -0.58 13.21 18.99
C ALA A 186 -0.63 14.73 18.76
N LYS A 187 -0.42 15.52 19.78
CA LYS A 187 -0.27 16.96 19.70
C LYS A 187 1.15 17.37 19.31
N ARG A 188 1.32 18.62 18.87
CA ARG A 188 2.65 19.23 18.70
C ARG A 188 3.35 19.40 20.05
N LYS A 189 4.67 19.59 20.07
CA LYS A 189 5.43 19.73 21.31
C LYS A 189 4.96 20.98 22.01
N ASP A 190 4.81 22.04 21.75
CA ASP A 190 4.38 23.23 22.50
C ASP A 190 2.96 23.64 22.07
N ALA A 191 2.05 22.65 21.95
CA ALA A 191 0.72 22.87 21.45
C ALA A 191 -0.17 23.66 22.41
N PRO A 192 -1.11 24.47 21.88
CA PRO A 192 -2.17 25.08 22.70
C PRO A 192 -2.97 24.02 23.48
N ALA A 193 -3.60 24.43 24.57
CA ALA A 193 -4.32 23.53 25.47
C ALA A 193 -5.50 22.78 24.81
N ASP A 194 -6.06 23.34 23.75
CA ASP A 194 -7.14 22.78 22.96
C ASP A 194 -6.67 21.76 21.89
N GLU A 195 -5.38 21.71 21.57
CA GLU A 195 -4.82 20.71 20.70
C GLU A 195 -4.61 19.38 21.45
N GLY A 196 -5.52 18.43 21.24
CA GLY A 196 -5.49 17.13 21.88
C GLY A 196 -4.89 16.03 21.01
N VAL A 197 -4.82 14.84 21.60
CA VAL A 197 -4.50 13.58 20.92
C VAL A 197 -5.75 13.04 20.23
N ASN A 198 -5.57 12.44 19.06
CA ASN A 198 -6.68 11.87 18.29
C ASN A 198 -6.37 10.41 17.98
N ASP A 199 -7.38 9.58 18.09
CA ASP A 199 -7.31 8.16 17.83
C ASP A 199 -8.29 7.78 16.71
N ASP A 200 -7.87 6.88 15.83
CA ASP A 200 -8.69 6.24 14.82
C ASP A 200 -8.41 4.74 14.83
N VAL A 201 -9.41 3.94 15.08
CA VAL A 201 -9.35 2.48 15.02
C VAL A 201 -10.33 2.01 13.97
N THR A 202 -9.85 1.24 13.00
CA THR A 202 -10.69 0.62 11.97
C THR A 202 -10.58 -0.89 12.05
N VAL A 203 -11.72 -1.56 12.18
CA VAL A 203 -11.85 -3.02 12.16
C VAL A 203 -12.62 -3.43 10.92
N ASN A 204 -12.06 -4.33 10.14
CA ASN A 204 -12.68 -4.77 8.89
C ASN A 204 -12.57 -6.30 8.75
N PRO A 205 -13.49 -7.08 9.28
CA PRO A 205 -13.65 -8.49 8.97
C PRO A 205 -14.12 -8.69 7.54
N LEU A 206 -13.49 -9.63 6.83
CA LEU A 206 -13.78 -9.97 5.43
C LEU A 206 -13.94 -11.47 5.25
N VAL A 207 -14.86 -11.83 4.38
CA VAL A 207 -14.93 -13.16 3.77
C VAL A 207 -14.66 -13.02 2.27
N GLY A 208 -14.07 -14.03 1.66
CA GLY A 208 -13.84 -13.97 0.22
C GLY A 208 -13.69 -15.35 -0.40
N ILE A 209 -13.74 -15.34 -1.73
CA ILE A 209 -13.55 -16.52 -2.57
C ILE A 209 -12.67 -16.16 -3.76
N ASP A 210 -11.67 -17.01 -4.04
CA ASP A 210 -10.80 -16.91 -5.22
C ASP A 210 -11.07 -18.10 -6.13
N LEU A 211 -11.73 -17.84 -7.24
CA LEU A 211 -12.12 -18.82 -8.26
C LEU A 211 -11.15 -18.83 -9.46
N SER A 212 -10.04 -18.13 -9.42
CA SER A 212 -9.08 -17.98 -10.52
C SER A 212 -8.59 -19.32 -11.08
N ARG A 213 -8.56 -20.37 -10.26
CA ARG A 213 -8.15 -21.73 -10.67
C ARG A 213 -9.30 -22.63 -11.10
N HIS A 214 -10.52 -22.14 -11.02
CA HIS A 214 -11.76 -22.90 -11.23
C HIS A 214 -12.58 -22.39 -12.42
N THR A 215 -12.10 -21.37 -13.12
CA THR A 215 -12.77 -20.74 -14.26
C THR A 215 -11.79 -20.55 -15.41
N ALA A 216 -12.32 -20.20 -16.59
CA ALA A 216 -11.52 -19.83 -17.76
C ALA A 216 -10.86 -18.43 -17.65
N LEU A 217 -11.17 -17.68 -16.58
CA LEU A 217 -10.56 -16.38 -16.30
C LEU A 217 -9.21 -16.56 -15.62
N ASP A 218 -8.26 -15.69 -15.92
CA ASP A 218 -6.95 -15.66 -15.26
C ASP A 218 -7.07 -15.26 -13.79
N SER A 219 -8.05 -14.40 -13.48
CA SER A 219 -8.41 -14.04 -12.11
C SER A 219 -9.93 -13.87 -12.00
N LEU A 220 -10.50 -14.43 -10.95
CA LEU A 220 -11.88 -14.20 -10.53
C LEU A 220 -11.93 -14.30 -9.01
N ALA A 221 -12.11 -13.17 -8.36
CA ALA A 221 -12.11 -13.10 -6.90
C ALA A 221 -13.20 -12.16 -6.38
N PHE A 222 -13.80 -12.52 -5.26
CA PHE A 222 -14.81 -11.73 -4.58
C PHE A 222 -14.46 -11.64 -3.11
N SER A 223 -14.77 -10.50 -2.49
CA SER A 223 -14.72 -10.34 -1.04
C SER A 223 -15.81 -9.39 -0.57
N ALA A 224 -16.28 -9.61 0.65
CA ALA A 224 -17.26 -8.75 1.29
C ALA A 224 -17.07 -8.77 2.81
N GLY A 225 -17.52 -7.70 3.48
CA GLY A 225 -17.50 -7.60 4.93
C GLY A 225 -17.96 -6.27 5.45
N ALA A 226 -17.69 -6.01 6.72
CA ALA A 226 -18.03 -4.76 7.38
C ALA A 226 -16.78 -3.94 7.67
N VAL A 227 -16.89 -2.62 7.60
CA VAL A 227 -15.91 -1.67 8.14
C VAL A 227 -16.55 -0.97 9.33
N VAL A 228 -15.97 -1.14 10.51
CA VAL A 228 -16.33 -0.39 11.71
C VAL A 228 -15.17 0.52 12.04
N GLN A 229 -15.40 1.83 12.03
CA GLN A 229 -14.40 2.81 12.38
C GLN A 229 -14.79 3.44 13.73
N MET A 230 -13.81 3.69 14.56
CA MET A 230 -13.98 4.35 15.86
C MET A 230 -12.98 5.50 15.93
N GLN A 231 -13.47 6.73 15.83
CA GLN A 231 -12.65 7.94 15.90
C GLN A 231 -12.98 8.79 17.13
N ARG A 232 -11.97 9.39 17.71
CA ARG A 232 -12.08 10.28 18.84
C ARG A 232 -11.01 11.37 18.83
N ALA A 233 -11.44 12.63 19.05
CA ALA A 233 -10.58 13.66 19.58
C ALA A 233 -10.66 13.57 21.12
N ARG A 234 -9.53 13.29 21.78
CA ARG A 234 -9.54 13.07 23.26
C ARG A 234 -9.97 14.30 24.05
N SER A 235 -9.74 15.50 23.50
CA SER A 235 -10.21 16.76 24.10
C SER A 235 -11.73 16.86 24.19
N GLU A 236 -12.46 16.18 23.31
CA GLU A 236 -13.93 16.17 23.27
C GLU A 236 -14.54 14.98 24.03
N GLY A 237 -13.75 13.93 24.23
CA GLY A 237 -14.17 12.73 24.95
C GLY A 237 -15.20 11.84 24.22
N LYS A 238 -15.72 12.28 23.07
CA LYS A 238 -16.77 11.61 22.30
C LYS A 238 -16.19 10.65 21.26
N TRP A 239 -16.70 9.42 21.22
CA TRP A 239 -16.44 8.47 20.16
C TRP A 239 -17.45 8.60 19.03
N HIS A 240 -16.93 8.61 17.79
CA HIS A 240 -17.71 8.48 16.56
C HIS A 240 -17.49 7.06 16.02
N THR A 241 -18.58 6.31 15.83
CA THR A 241 -18.50 4.89 15.47
C THR A 241 -19.33 4.58 14.20
N PRO A 242 -18.92 5.11 13.02
CA PRO A 242 -19.57 4.73 11.79
C PRO A 242 -19.29 3.26 11.42
N CYS A 243 -20.29 2.65 10.79
CA CYS A 243 -20.20 1.30 10.25
C CYS A 243 -20.72 1.28 8.82
N ALA A 244 -20.04 0.55 7.94
CA ALA A 244 -20.42 0.38 6.55
C ALA A 244 -20.15 -1.05 6.09
N PHE A 245 -20.90 -1.50 5.11
CA PHE A 245 -20.62 -2.69 4.30
C PHE A 245 -19.60 -2.33 3.22
N VAL A 246 -18.68 -3.24 2.93
CA VAL A 246 -17.75 -3.13 1.79
C VAL A 246 -17.73 -4.44 1.02
N ALA A 247 -17.64 -4.33 -0.29
CA ALA A 247 -17.48 -5.49 -1.18
C ALA A 247 -16.50 -5.16 -2.30
N SER A 248 -15.82 -6.17 -2.82
CA SER A 248 -14.98 -6.05 -3.99
C SER A 248 -15.11 -7.29 -4.86
N ALA A 249 -15.12 -7.09 -6.17
CA ALA A 249 -15.11 -8.13 -7.20
C ALA A 249 -14.01 -7.80 -8.20
N THR A 250 -13.21 -8.80 -8.59
CA THR A 250 -12.18 -8.65 -9.63
C THR A 250 -12.32 -9.78 -10.63
N ALA A 251 -12.32 -9.44 -11.91
CA ALA A 251 -12.24 -10.39 -13.01
C ALA A 251 -11.13 -9.98 -13.97
N GLN A 252 -10.35 -10.95 -14.46
CA GLN A 252 -9.31 -10.72 -15.46
C GLN A 252 -9.37 -11.81 -16.53
N TRP A 253 -9.29 -11.41 -17.78
CA TRP A 253 -9.11 -12.27 -18.91
C TRP A 253 -7.98 -11.77 -19.78
N ARG A 254 -6.91 -12.54 -19.86
CA ARG A 254 -5.68 -12.18 -20.58
C ARG A 254 -5.14 -10.81 -20.12
N TRP A 255 -5.17 -9.83 -21.00
CA TRP A 255 -4.65 -8.48 -20.79
C TRP A 255 -5.70 -7.47 -20.28
N LEU A 256 -6.97 -7.85 -20.26
CA LEU A 256 -8.09 -7.02 -19.77
C LEU A 256 -8.55 -7.46 -18.40
N GLY A 257 -8.97 -6.51 -17.57
CA GLY A 257 -9.60 -6.79 -16.30
C GLY A 257 -10.52 -5.68 -15.84
N ILE A 258 -11.37 -6.03 -14.89
CA ILE A 258 -12.28 -5.14 -14.20
C ILE A 258 -12.19 -5.40 -12.70
N THR A 259 -12.23 -4.33 -11.93
CA THR A 259 -12.35 -4.41 -10.47
C THR A 259 -13.45 -3.48 -10.03
N GLU A 260 -14.40 -4.00 -9.30
CA GLU A 260 -15.49 -3.25 -8.67
C GLU A 260 -15.27 -3.20 -7.17
N GLN A 261 -15.46 -2.02 -6.57
CA GLN A 261 -15.41 -1.82 -5.13
C GLN A 261 -16.64 -1.01 -4.71
N VAL A 262 -17.39 -1.52 -3.75
CA VAL A 262 -18.61 -0.88 -3.26
C VAL A 262 -18.51 -0.67 -1.76
N LYS A 263 -18.97 0.48 -1.30
CA LYS A 263 -19.18 0.80 0.10
C LYS A 263 -20.62 1.30 0.28
N ALA A 264 -21.32 0.78 1.29
CA ALA A 264 -22.67 1.22 1.65
C ALA A 264 -22.83 1.26 3.17
N GLY A 265 -23.35 2.35 3.71
CA GLY A 265 -23.55 2.52 5.15
C GLY A 265 -23.27 3.93 5.62
N LYS A 266 -22.81 4.09 6.86
CA LYS A 266 -22.49 5.41 7.43
C LYS A 266 -21.22 5.99 6.81
N ASP A 267 -21.13 7.32 6.84
CA ASP A 267 -19.97 8.08 6.36
C ASP A 267 -18.75 7.73 7.20
N LEU A 268 -17.68 7.26 6.56
CA LEU A 268 -16.40 7.02 7.24
C LEU A 268 -15.66 8.35 7.44
N TYR A 269 -14.66 8.34 8.31
CA TYR A 269 -13.78 9.47 8.65
C TYR A 269 -14.53 10.70 9.21
N PRO A 270 -15.30 10.55 10.29
CA PRO A 270 -16.09 11.65 10.86
C PRO A 270 -15.27 12.87 11.30
N LEU A 271 -13.95 12.72 11.49
CA LEU A 271 -13.04 13.80 11.85
C LEU A 271 -12.17 14.28 10.65
N TYR A 272 -12.55 13.92 9.42
CA TYR A 272 -11.74 14.24 8.23
C TYR A 272 -11.61 15.75 7.99
N ASP A 273 -12.69 16.50 8.13
CA ASP A 273 -12.69 17.96 7.90
C ASP A 273 -11.73 18.70 8.84
N ARG A 274 -11.43 18.10 9.99
CA ARG A 274 -10.54 18.67 10.99
C ARG A 274 -9.08 18.23 10.85
N PHE A 275 -8.83 16.98 10.49
CA PHE A 275 -7.49 16.40 10.52
C PHE A 275 -7.03 15.89 9.15
N GLY A 276 -7.89 15.85 8.16
CA GLY A 276 -7.54 15.40 6.81
C GLY A 276 -6.80 14.07 6.79
N SER A 277 -5.83 13.98 5.90
CA SER A 277 -4.98 12.79 5.73
C SER A 277 -3.91 12.59 6.82
N GLU A 278 -3.79 13.52 7.79
CA GLU A 278 -2.93 13.30 8.95
C GLU A 278 -3.48 12.18 9.85
N LEU A 279 -4.80 12.11 10.02
CA LEU A 279 -5.47 11.07 10.77
C LEU A 279 -6.08 10.00 9.85
N ASN A 280 -6.65 10.40 8.71
CA ASN A 280 -7.43 9.55 7.81
C ASN A 280 -6.67 9.32 6.50
N MET A 281 -6.01 8.19 6.34
CA MET A 281 -5.16 7.90 5.18
C MET A 281 -5.91 7.23 4.04
N GLY A 282 -7.19 6.91 4.23
CA GLY A 282 -8.05 6.34 3.21
C GLY A 282 -8.49 7.37 2.18
N ASP A 283 -9.12 6.88 1.12
CA ASP A 283 -9.63 7.70 0.04
C ASP A 283 -10.87 8.49 0.52
N PRO A 284 -10.92 9.83 0.31
CA PRO A 284 -12.02 10.68 0.77
C PRO A 284 -13.41 10.28 0.25
N TYR A 285 -13.52 9.62 -0.90
CA TYR A 285 -14.80 9.12 -1.41
C TYR A 285 -15.52 8.17 -0.45
N TYR A 286 -14.80 7.52 0.47
CA TYR A 286 -15.43 6.68 1.50
C TYR A 286 -16.18 7.47 2.59
N ARG A 287 -16.17 8.80 2.54
CA ARG A 287 -16.98 9.69 3.38
C ARG A 287 -18.47 9.68 2.97
N HIS A 288 -18.80 9.29 1.74
CA HIS A 288 -20.19 9.20 1.30
C HIS A 288 -20.87 7.95 1.85
N LYS A 289 -22.18 8.00 2.07
CA LYS A 289 -23.00 6.86 2.52
C LYS A 289 -22.97 5.69 1.57
N PHE A 290 -22.93 6.00 0.28
CA PHE A 290 -22.72 5.04 -0.80
C PHE A 290 -21.57 5.53 -1.67
N TYR A 291 -20.69 4.60 -2.02
CA TYR A 291 -19.60 4.82 -2.96
C TYR A 291 -19.34 3.55 -3.75
N SER A 292 -19.18 3.70 -5.04
CA SER A 292 -18.76 2.66 -5.97
C SER A 292 -17.59 3.14 -6.79
N ARG A 293 -16.58 2.28 -6.96
CA ARG A 293 -15.45 2.48 -7.86
C ARG A 293 -15.32 1.28 -8.79
N THR A 294 -15.47 1.56 -10.09
CA THR A 294 -15.23 0.59 -11.15
C THR A 294 -13.91 0.93 -11.85
N ASP A 295 -12.92 0.06 -11.75
CA ASP A 295 -11.68 0.15 -12.48
C ASP A 295 -11.70 -0.81 -13.66
N ILE A 296 -11.69 -0.30 -14.89
CA ILE A 296 -11.47 -1.08 -16.11
C ILE A 296 -10.02 -0.88 -16.52
N TRP A 297 -9.25 -1.95 -16.60
CA TRP A 297 -7.83 -1.84 -16.87
C TRP A 297 -7.35 -2.78 -17.96
N ALA A 298 -6.34 -2.33 -18.70
CA ALA A 298 -5.65 -3.10 -19.72
C ALA A 298 -4.16 -3.17 -19.42
N ARG A 299 -3.61 -4.36 -19.45
CA ARG A 299 -2.17 -4.60 -19.33
C ARG A 299 -1.54 -4.60 -20.70
N ILE A 300 -0.91 -3.49 -21.07
CA ILE A 300 -0.32 -3.27 -22.40
C ILE A 300 1.00 -4.04 -22.54
N VAL A 301 1.82 -4.01 -21.49
CA VAL A 301 3.07 -4.76 -21.41
C VAL A 301 3.10 -5.56 -20.11
N GLY A 302 3.40 -6.83 -20.21
CA GLY A 302 3.56 -7.73 -19.07
C GLY A 302 4.76 -8.62 -19.30
N THR A 303 5.97 -8.15 -18.99
CA THR A 303 7.21 -8.89 -19.10
C THR A 303 7.77 -9.27 -17.73
N ARG A 304 8.89 -9.95 -17.71
CA ARG A 304 9.62 -10.28 -16.50
C ARG A 304 10.09 -9.04 -15.72
N PHE A 305 10.42 -7.96 -16.42
CA PHE A 305 11.02 -6.76 -15.83
C PHE A 305 10.09 -5.57 -15.84
N ALA A 306 9.10 -5.54 -16.73
CA ALA A 306 8.25 -4.39 -16.95
C ALA A 306 6.77 -4.76 -16.97
N ASP A 307 5.97 -3.88 -16.40
CA ASP A 307 4.51 -3.88 -16.43
C ASP A 307 4.04 -2.49 -16.85
N VAL A 308 3.22 -2.42 -17.90
CA VAL A 308 2.56 -1.20 -18.35
C VAL A 308 1.07 -1.44 -18.33
N ARG A 309 0.36 -0.60 -17.59
CA ARG A 309 -1.08 -0.70 -17.43
C ARG A 309 -1.74 0.66 -17.66
N THR A 310 -2.86 0.63 -18.36
CA THR A 310 -3.82 1.72 -18.39
C THR A 310 -5.05 1.34 -17.57
N THR A 311 -5.64 2.31 -16.89
CA THR A 311 -6.83 2.12 -16.06
C THR A 311 -7.78 3.29 -16.27
N LEU A 312 -9.06 2.98 -16.47
CA LEU A 312 -10.16 3.92 -16.42
C LEU A 312 -10.92 3.65 -15.13
N SER A 313 -10.98 4.64 -14.25
CA SER A 313 -11.69 4.53 -12.97
C SER A 313 -12.93 5.41 -12.97
N PHE A 314 -14.07 4.82 -12.66
CA PHE A 314 -15.36 5.48 -12.54
C PHE A 314 -15.72 5.51 -11.06
N HIS A 315 -15.94 6.70 -10.53
CA HIS A 315 -16.33 6.93 -9.16
C HIS A 315 -17.76 7.44 -9.12
N THR A 316 -18.61 6.80 -8.34
CA THR A 316 -20.00 7.19 -8.17
C THR A 316 -20.37 7.20 -6.69
N THR A 317 -21.02 8.24 -6.25
CA THR A 317 -21.49 8.40 -4.87
C THR A 317 -23.03 8.41 -4.80
N GLY A 318 -23.57 8.24 -3.60
CA GLY A 318 -25.02 8.18 -3.41
C GLY A 318 -25.74 9.53 -3.56
N ASP A 319 -25.04 10.63 -3.53
CA ASP A 319 -25.53 11.99 -3.77
C ASP A 319 -25.42 12.44 -5.24
N GLY A 320 -24.96 11.54 -6.13
CA GLY A 320 -24.86 11.78 -7.56
C GLY A 320 -23.52 12.35 -8.02
N THR A 321 -22.55 12.53 -7.14
CA THR A 321 -21.19 12.92 -7.56
C THR A 321 -20.60 11.82 -8.44
N PHE A 322 -20.02 12.21 -9.58
CA PHE A 322 -19.38 11.33 -10.53
C PHE A 322 -17.96 11.81 -10.80
N GLY A 323 -16.98 10.92 -10.65
CA GLY A 323 -15.58 11.17 -10.98
C GLY A 323 -15.09 10.18 -12.03
N PHE A 324 -14.26 10.67 -12.94
CA PHE A 324 -13.64 9.85 -13.98
C PHE A 324 -12.13 10.07 -13.99
N TRP A 325 -11.36 9.00 -13.77
CA TRP A 325 -9.91 9.06 -13.78
C TRP A 325 -9.34 8.19 -14.88
N GLN A 326 -8.32 8.71 -15.52
CA GLN A 326 -7.57 8.06 -16.59
C GLN A 326 -6.13 7.92 -16.13
N GLN A 327 -5.65 6.69 -15.99
CA GLN A 327 -4.31 6.44 -15.49
C GLN A 327 -3.51 5.59 -16.47
N VAL A 328 -2.26 5.98 -16.67
CA VAL A 328 -1.22 5.13 -17.25
C VAL A 328 -0.13 4.96 -16.22
N ALA A 329 0.20 3.72 -15.93
CA ALA A 329 1.25 3.39 -14.98
C ALA A 329 2.25 2.43 -15.62
N VAL A 330 3.53 2.76 -15.46
CA VAL A 330 4.65 1.95 -15.89
C VAL A 330 5.44 1.54 -14.66
N ARG A 331 5.81 0.29 -14.57
CA ARG A 331 6.73 -0.20 -13.55
C ARG A 331 7.81 -1.06 -14.17
N PHE A 332 9.03 -0.81 -13.77
CA PHE A 332 10.18 -1.66 -14.04
C PHE A 332 10.77 -2.11 -12.70
N TYR A 333 11.02 -3.42 -12.57
CA TYR A 333 11.63 -3.98 -11.37
C TYR A 333 12.66 -5.02 -11.71
N ILE A 334 13.86 -4.88 -11.14
CA ILE A 334 14.92 -5.84 -11.25
C ILE A 334 15.65 -5.99 -9.91
N ASP A 335 16.05 -7.20 -9.57
CA ASP A 335 16.96 -7.49 -8.47
C ASP A 335 17.86 -8.69 -8.87
N ASN A 336 18.86 -9.00 -8.04
CA ASN A 336 19.75 -10.10 -8.32
C ASN A 336 19.04 -11.45 -8.49
N ALA A 337 17.91 -11.69 -7.84
CA ALA A 337 17.15 -12.93 -8.00
C ALA A 337 16.30 -12.96 -9.28
N VAL A 338 15.71 -11.83 -9.66
CA VAL A 338 15.01 -11.67 -10.94
C VAL A 338 15.98 -11.74 -12.10
N TRP A 339 17.13 -11.07 -12.01
CA TRP A 339 18.19 -11.09 -13.00
C TRP A 339 18.69 -12.51 -13.28
N SER A 340 18.98 -13.27 -12.22
CA SER A 340 19.46 -14.66 -12.32
C SER A 340 18.37 -15.69 -12.62
N HIS A 341 17.17 -15.31 -12.97
CA HIS A 341 16.01 -16.19 -13.23
C HIS A 341 15.56 -17.06 -12.03
N ARG A 342 15.98 -16.74 -10.82
CA ARG A 342 15.61 -17.51 -9.64
C ARG A 342 14.18 -17.27 -9.16
N ARG A 343 13.55 -16.15 -9.52
CA ARG A 343 12.15 -15.84 -9.19
C ARG A 343 11.54 -14.85 -10.19
N ASN A 344 10.21 -14.85 -10.24
CA ASN A 344 9.45 -13.80 -10.89
C ASN A 344 9.43 -12.52 -10.06
N PRO A 345 9.32 -11.32 -10.67
CA PRO A 345 9.14 -10.07 -9.95
C PRO A 345 7.94 -10.13 -8.99
N LYS A 346 8.05 -9.41 -7.86
CA LYS A 346 7.00 -9.38 -6.83
C LYS A 346 5.65 -8.92 -7.38
N TRP A 347 5.62 -8.01 -8.34
CA TRP A 347 4.39 -7.51 -8.95
C TRP A 347 3.68 -8.58 -9.80
N LEU A 348 4.40 -9.50 -10.48
CA LEU A 348 3.78 -10.66 -11.14
C LEU A 348 3.09 -11.61 -10.17
N GLN A 349 3.65 -11.76 -8.96
CA GLN A 349 3.02 -12.59 -7.92
C GLN A 349 1.77 -11.92 -7.33
N ARG A 350 1.72 -10.59 -7.32
CA ARG A 350 0.59 -9.81 -6.80
C ARG A 350 -0.59 -9.75 -7.77
N HIS A 351 -0.37 -9.91 -9.07
CA HIS A 351 -1.45 -9.90 -10.07
C HIS A 351 -2.48 -10.99 -9.91
N LYS A 352 -2.11 -12.10 -9.29
CA LYS A 352 -3.08 -13.16 -8.93
C LYS A 352 -4.09 -12.70 -7.87
N LEU A 353 -3.94 -11.50 -7.33
CA LEU A 353 -4.77 -10.92 -6.28
C LEU A 353 -5.40 -9.57 -6.66
N GLY A 354 -5.33 -9.17 -7.93
CA GLY A 354 -6.00 -7.95 -8.42
C GLY A 354 -5.38 -6.60 -7.99
N ASN A 355 -4.22 -6.60 -7.34
CA ASN A 355 -3.63 -5.38 -6.78
C ASN A 355 -2.37 -4.96 -7.53
N THR A 356 -2.47 -3.90 -8.31
CA THR A 356 -1.37 -3.14 -8.89
C THR A 356 -1.11 -1.88 -8.07
N TYR A 357 0.12 -1.71 -7.63
CA TYR A 357 0.74 -0.60 -6.89
C TYR A 357 0.69 -0.69 -5.39
#